data_24061a8b5c5bf21ed1aede04629398cd
#
_entry.id   24061a8b5c5bf21ed1aede04629398cd
#
_cell.length_a   1.000
_cell.length_b   1.000
_cell.length_c   1.000
_cell.angle_alpha   90.00
_cell.angle_beta   90.00
_cell.angle_gamma   90.00
#
_symmetry.space_group_name_H-M   'P 1'
#
loop_
_entity.id
_entity.type
_entity.pdbx_description
1 polymer ?
#
loop_
_entity_poly.entity_id
_entity_poly.type
_entity_poly.pdbx_seq_one_letter_code
_entity_poly.pdbx_strand_id
1 'polypeptide(L)'
;MGDDYQSIYRFSGCNLNVFLNFKDYYDKAKILYLNNTYRNSKEIINIAGKFIMKNNNQIKKELNSFTSINKPLKFVYYKSIKKDLTKLIMEVKSKGSVLILSRNNFDINKYLDFNVFQIDREGNIYLNNEFIKVRFLTVHKAKGLEADNVILINLINSLYGFPNKLEDERIFKYVNNYKDNIRYEEERRLFYVALTRTKNNIYFYLDKSNISIFVKEIKRENKKYIECIKK
;
A
#
# COMPACT_ATOMS: atom_id res chain seq x y z
N MET A 1 7.69 -3.08 -20.66
CA MET A 1 8.10 -2.35 -19.43
C MET A 1 7.43 -3.00 -18.24
N GLY A 2 8.14 -3.24 -17.14
CA GLY A 2 7.61 -3.90 -15.94
C GLY A 2 8.30 -3.40 -14.66
N ASP A 3 7.73 -3.77 -13.52
CA ASP A 3 8.24 -3.46 -12.19
C ASP A 3 7.99 -4.66 -11.26
N ASP A 4 9.04 -5.37 -10.86
CA ASP A 4 8.97 -6.55 -9.98
C ASP A 4 8.44 -6.19 -8.58
N TYR A 5 8.71 -4.97 -8.07
CA TYR A 5 8.17 -4.49 -6.79
C TYR A 5 6.65 -4.36 -6.82
N GLN A 6 6.04 -4.19 -8.00
CA GLN A 6 4.61 -4.06 -8.21
C GLN A 6 3.98 -5.32 -8.84
N SER A 7 4.66 -6.47 -8.80
CA SER A 7 4.11 -7.75 -9.23
C SER A 7 3.18 -8.33 -8.16
N ILE A 8 1.87 -8.01 -8.26
CA ILE A 8 0.83 -8.30 -7.26
C ILE A 8 -0.35 -9.09 -7.82
N TYR A 9 -0.21 -9.71 -8.99
CA TYR A 9 -1.27 -10.48 -9.67
C TYR A 9 -0.87 -11.94 -9.86
N ARG A 10 -0.19 -12.55 -8.89
CA ARG A 10 0.15 -13.96 -8.92
C ARG A 10 -1.10 -14.85 -9.06
N PHE A 11 -2.17 -14.50 -8.37
CA PHE A 11 -3.46 -15.17 -8.45
C PHE A 11 -4.07 -15.17 -9.87
N SER A 12 -3.65 -14.26 -10.76
CA SER A 12 -4.05 -14.20 -12.17
C SER A 12 -3.02 -14.82 -13.11
N GLY A 13 -2.09 -15.65 -12.60
CA GLY A 13 -1.08 -16.36 -13.40
C GLY A 13 0.17 -15.53 -13.73
N CYS A 14 0.35 -14.36 -13.13
CA CYS A 14 1.54 -13.54 -13.34
C CYS A 14 2.80 -14.24 -12.79
N ASN A 15 3.74 -14.57 -13.67
CA ASN A 15 4.98 -15.24 -13.30
C ASN A 15 6.13 -14.25 -13.16
N LEU A 16 6.58 -14.03 -11.93
CA LEU A 16 7.69 -13.13 -11.63
C LEU A 16 9.03 -13.65 -12.16
N ASN A 17 9.21 -14.98 -12.29
CA ASN A 17 10.45 -15.59 -12.77
C ASN A 17 10.85 -15.13 -14.18
N VAL A 18 9.87 -15.02 -15.08
CA VAL A 18 10.12 -14.53 -16.45
C VAL A 18 10.68 -13.11 -16.41
N PHE A 19 10.22 -12.29 -15.48
CA PHE A 19 10.71 -10.92 -15.33
C PHE A 19 12.12 -10.87 -14.70
N LEU A 20 12.36 -11.65 -13.65
CA LEU A 20 13.65 -11.67 -12.96
C LEU A 20 14.78 -12.25 -13.85
N ASN A 21 14.45 -13.28 -14.61
CA ASN A 21 15.38 -13.98 -15.49
C ASN A 21 15.17 -13.61 -16.97
N PHE A 22 14.78 -12.35 -17.24
CA PHE A 22 14.38 -11.89 -18.57
C PHE A 22 15.42 -12.17 -19.67
N LYS A 23 16.72 -12.05 -19.35
CA LYS A 23 17.82 -12.34 -20.28
C LYS A 23 17.95 -13.82 -20.65
N ASP A 24 17.52 -14.73 -19.77
CA ASP A 24 17.58 -16.16 -20.02
C ASP A 24 16.53 -16.59 -21.06
N TYR A 25 15.44 -15.81 -21.15
CA TYR A 25 14.39 -16.00 -22.16
C TYR A 25 14.64 -15.20 -23.44
N TYR A 26 15.36 -14.07 -23.35
CA TYR A 26 15.60 -13.14 -24.46
C TYR A 26 17.06 -12.67 -24.43
N ASP A 27 17.97 -13.46 -24.97
CA ASP A 27 19.43 -13.27 -24.97
C ASP A 27 19.88 -11.93 -25.60
N LYS A 28 19.18 -11.46 -26.63
CA LYS A 28 19.47 -10.18 -27.32
C LYS A 28 18.80 -8.96 -26.72
N ALA A 29 18.06 -9.11 -25.61
CA ALA A 29 17.32 -8.03 -25.02
C ALA A 29 18.22 -6.99 -24.33
N LYS A 30 17.99 -5.71 -24.60
CA LYS A 30 18.62 -4.60 -23.89
C LYS A 30 17.72 -4.18 -22.72
N ILE A 31 18.26 -4.23 -21.51
CA ILE A 31 17.56 -3.80 -20.31
C ILE A 31 17.93 -2.34 -20.01
N LEU A 32 16.92 -1.49 -19.89
CA LEU A 32 17.04 -0.10 -19.48
C LEU A 32 16.33 0.11 -18.14
N TYR A 33 16.93 0.87 -17.24
CA TYR A 33 16.38 1.16 -15.91
C TYR A 33 15.85 2.59 -15.83
N LEU A 34 14.61 2.74 -15.32
CA LEU A 34 14.05 4.04 -14.99
C LEU A 34 14.24 4.28 -13.49
N ASN A 35 15.19 5.10 -13.15
CA ASN A 35 15.62 5.33 -11.76
C ASN A 35 14.99 6.56 -11.11
N ASN A 36 14.35 7.45 -11.90
CA ASN A 36 13.76 8.66 -11.37
C ASN A 36 12.25 8.49 -11.15
N THR A 37 11.77 8.94 -10.00
CA THR A 37 10.34 9.06 -9.71
C THR A 37 9.98 10.50 -9.38
N TYR A 38 8.84 10.94 -9.90
CA TYR A 38 8.29 12.29 -9.69
C TYR A 38 7.08 12.29 -8.76
N ARG A 39 6.61 11.09 -8.36
CA ARG A 39 5.44 10.93 -7.50
C ARG A 39 5.81 11.03 -6.02
N ASN A 40 6.75 10.21 -5.59
CA ASN A 40 7.04 10.03 -4.17
C ASN A 40 8.22 10.87 -3.71
N SER A 41 8.19 11.33 -2.45
CA SER A 41 9.34 11.95 -1.82
C SER A 41 10.49 10.96 -1.56
N LYS A 42 11.70 11.47 -1.35
CA LYS A 42 12.90 10.68 -1.00
C LYS A 42 12.65 9.78 0.19
N GLU A 43 11.92 10.26 1.19
CA GLU A 43 11.62 9.54 2.42
C GLU A 43 10.70 8.35 2.17
N ILE A 44 9.63 8.54 1.37
CA ILE A 44 8.71 7.45 0.99
C ILE A 44 9.45 6.37 0.20
N ILE A 45 10.30 6.77 -0.76
CA ILE A 45 11.10 5.81 -1.54
C ILE A 45 12.04 5.01 -0.64
N ASN A 46 12.74 5.67 0.27
CA ASN A 46 13.64 5.01 1.20
C ASN A 46 12.91 4.00 2.10
N ILE A 47 11.74 4.39 2.63
CA ILE A 47 10.93 3.53 3.49
C ILE A 47 10.42 2.32 2.69
N ALA A 48 9.81 2.57 1.54
CA ALA A 48 9.22 1.54 0.69
C ALA A 48 10.31 0.60 0.11
N GLY A 49 11.44 1.16 -0.32
CA GLY A 49 12.57 0.40 -0.85
C GLY A 49 13.20 -0.53 0.21
N LYS A 50 13.48 -0.03 1.41
CA LYS A 50 13.98 -0.87 2.52
C LYS A 50 12.98 -1.96 2.88
N PHE A 51 11.71 -1.65 2.86
CA PHE A 51 10.65 -2.59 3.20
C PHE A 51 10.55 -3.72 2.17
N ILE A 52 10.54 -3.41 0.85
CA ILE A 52 10.39 -4.42 -0.20
C ILE A 52 11.65 -5.29 -0.37
N MET A 53 12.84 -4.73 -0.15
CA MET A 53 14.11 -5.44 -0.29
C MET A 53 14.35 -6.54 0.75
N LYS A 54 13.41 -6.75 1.66
CA LYS A 54 13.40 -7.94 2.54
C LYS A 54 12.87 -9.19 1.85
N ASN A 55 12.25 -9.05 0.69
CA ASN A 55 12.01 -10.18 -0.20
C ASN A 55 13.35 -10.60 -0.84
N ASN A 56 13.61 -11.90 -0.92
CA ASN A 56 14.87 -12.40 -1.50
C ASN A 56 14.91 -12.22 -3.03
N ASN A 57 13.76 -12.31 -3.67
CA ASN A 57 13.64 -12.32 -5.13
C ASN A 57 13.14 -10.95 -5.64
N GLN A 58 14.01 -9.95 -5.52
CA GLN A 58 13.74 -8.59 -6.00
C GLN A 58 14.97 -8.00 -6.66
N ILE A 59 14.79 -7.26 -7.75
CA ILE A 59 15.87 -6.54 -8.42
C ILE A 59 16.20 -5.29 -7.59
N LYS A 60 17.45 -5.17 -7.14
CA LYS A 60 17.89 -3.97 -6.43
C LYS A 60 17.80 -2.76 -7.37
N LYS A 61 17.04 -1.74 -6.95
CA LYS A 61 16.83 -0.50 -7.70
C LYS A 61 17.30 0.70 -6.88
N GLU A 62 17.99 1.61 -7.52
CA GLU A 62 18.35 2.91 -6.96
C GLU A 62 17.37 3.95 -7.48
N LEU A 63 16.31 4.21 -6.71
CA LEU A 63 15.30 5.20 -7.08
C LEU A 63 15.67 6.57 -6.54
N ASN A 64 15.59 7.57 -7.40
CA ASN A 64 15.83 8.97 -7.07
C ASN A 64 14.53 9.76 -7.11
N SER A 65 14.41 10.74 -6.21
CA SER A 65 13.32 11.71 -6.19
C SER A 65 13.87 13.12 -6.01
N PHE A 66 13.16 14.07 -6.56
CA PHE A 66 13.48 15.50 -6.46
C PHE A 66 12.76 16.20 -5.31
N THR A 67 11.77 15.52 -4.67
CA THR A 67 10.98 16.05 -3.56
C THR A 67 11.40 15.45 -2.23
N SER A 68 11.31 16.24 -1.16
CA SER A 68 11.55 15.81 0.22
C SER A 68 10.42 16.31 1.11
N ILE A 69 9.93 15.46 2.00
CA ILE A 69 8.82 15.76 2.92
C ILE A 69 9.22 15.31 4.33
N ASN A 70 9.22 16.25 5.26
CA ASN A 70 9.51 15.92 6.65
C ASN A 70 8.41 15.05 7.24
N LYS A 71 8.80 13.87 7.75
CA LYS A 71 7.92 12.90 8.41
C LYS A 71 6.64 12.58 7.61
N PRO A 72 6.74 12.05 6.37
CA PRO A 72 5.58 11.77 5.54
C PRO A 72 4.71 10.63 6.06
N LEU A 73 5.19 9.80 6.98
CA LEU A 73 4.41 8.76 7.65
C LEU A 73 3.69 9.31 8.86
N LYS A 74 2.37 9.30 8.84
CA LYS A 74 1.49 9.75 9.92
C LYS A 74 0.84 8.52 10.60
N PHE A 75 1.21 8.22 11.83
CA PHE A 75 0.61 7.14 12.60
C PHE A 75 -0.55 7.69 13.42
N VAL A 76 -1.77 7.36 13.02
CA VAL A 76 -3.02 7.84 13.62
C VAL A 76 -3.62 6.72 14.46
N TYR A 77 -3.53 6.84 15.77
CA TYR A 77 -4.11 5.89 16.72
C TYR A 77 -5.53 6.29 17.07
N TYR A 78 -6.51 5.48 16.67
CA TYR A 78 -7.92 5.74 16.96
C TYR A 78 -8.38 5.13 18.29
N LYS A 79 -9.42 5.71 18.84
CA LYS A 79 -10.23 5.18 19.94
C LYS A 79 -11.59 4.72 19.41
N SER A 80 -12.21 5.51 18.55
CA SER A 80 -13.45 5.19 17.87
C SER A 80 -13.22 5.05 16.38
N ILE A 81 -13.38 3.82 15.85
CA ILE A 81 -13.03 3.46 14.46
C ILE A 81 -13.68 4.43 13.46
N LYS A 82 -15.00 4.59 13.49
CA LYS A 82 -15.75 5.39 12.51
C LYS A 82 -15.60 6.90 12.75
N LYS A 83 -15.81 7.34 14.01
CA LYS A 83 -15.77 8.76 14.36
C LYS A 83 -14.41 9.41 14.11
N ASP A 84 -13.33 8.70 14.45
CA ASP A 84 -11.99 9.26 14.30
C ASP A 84 -11.53 9.19 12.84
N LEU A 85 -11.98 8.18 12.04
CA LEU A 85 -11.76 8.16 10.60
C LEU A 85 -12.49 9.29 9.90
N THR A 86 -13.75 9.56 10.26
CA THR A 86 -14.52 10.69 9.73
C THR A 86 -13.77 12.01 9.92
N LYS A 87 -13.28 12.26 11.14
CA LYS A 87 -12.46 13.46 11.43
C LYS A 87 -11.18 13.51 10.59
N LEU A 88 -10.49 12.35 10.45
CA LEU A 88 -9.28 12.26 9.66
C LEU A 88 -9.55 12.55 8.18
N ILE A 89 -10.61 11.97 7.60
CA ILE A 89 -11.03 12.25 6.23
C ILE A 89 -11.25 13.74 6.01
N MET A 90 -12.03 14.39 6.90
CA MET A 90 -12.33 15.80 6.79
C MET A 90 -11.11 16.70 6.90
N GLU A 91 -10.14 16.34 7.75
CA GLU A 91 -8.85 17.03 7.89
C GLU A 91 -7.98 16.86 6.65
N VAL A 92 -7.85 15.61 6.14
CA VAL A 92 -6.90 15.30 5.07
C VAL A 92 -7.42 15.76 3.71
N LYS A 93 -8.74 15.71 3.45
CA LYS A 93 -9.32 16.17 2.18
C LYS A 93 -9.08 17.66 1.91
N SER A 94 -8.90 18.47 2.95
CA SER A 94 -8.56 19.90 2.78
C SER A 94 -7.14 20.10 2.24
N LYS A 95 -6.30 19.05 2.26
CA LYS A 95 -4.89 19.07 1.82
C LYS A 95 -4.71 18.42 0.44
N GLY A 96 -5.78 18.16 -0.30
CA GLY A 96 -5.76 17.56 -1.63
C GLY A 96 -6.60 16.29 -1.76
N SER A 97 -6.41 15.56 -2.86
CA SER A 97 -7.08 14.30 -3.12
C SER A 97 -6.64 13.19 -2.14
N VAL A 98 -7.57 12.29 -1.81
CA VAL A 98 -7.33 11.24 -0.83
C VAL A 98 -7.71 9.86 -1.39
N LEU A 99 -6.79 8.90 -1.29
CA LEU A 99 -7.11 7.48 -1.44
C LEU A 99 -7.14 6.81 -0.08
N ILE A 100 -8.28 6.22 0.28
CA ILE A 100 -8.40 5.28 1.39
C ILE A 100 -8.14 3.89 0.85
N LEU A 101 -7.11 3.23 1.32
CA LEU A 101 -6.69 1.92 0.82
C LEU A 101 -6.80 0.85 1.90
N SER A 102 -7.27 -0.32 1.50
CA SER A 102 -7.28 -1.52 2.34
C SER A 102 -6.83 -2.75 1.58
N ARG A 103 -6.66 -3.87 2.31
CA ARG A 103 -6.37 -5.18 1.71
C ARG A 103 -7.62 -5.78 1.06
N ASN A 104 -8.81 -5.61 1.66
CA ASN A 104 -10.06 -6.25 1.23
C ASN A 104 -11.16 -5.22 0.96
N ASN A 105 -12.07 -5.54 0.03
CA ASN A 105 -13.20 -4.64 -0.30
C ASN A 105 -14.15 -4.43 0.88
N PHE A 106 -14.40 -5.47 1.68
CA PHE A 106 -15.33 -5.41 2.80
C PHE A 106 -14.82 -4.60 4.00
N ASP A 107 -13.52 -4.27 4.03
CA ASP A 107 -12.93 -3.52 5.13
C ASP A 107 -13.63 -2.17 5.35
N ILE A 108 -14.06 -1.51 4.28
CA ILE A 108 -14.70 -0.20 4.35
C ILE A 108 -15.95 -0.20 5.24
N ASN A 109 -16.70 -1.29 5.28
CA ASN A 109 -17.94 -1.41 6.07
C ASN A 109 -17.71 -1.25 7.58
N LYS A 110 -16.52 -1.66 8.05
CA LYS A 110 -16.10 -1.51 9.44
C LYS A 110 -15.65 -0.09 9.77
N TYR A 111 -15.05 0.58 8.81
CA TYR A 111 -14.30 1.81 9.04
C TYR A 111 -15.08 3.08 8.67
N LEU A 112 -15.87 3.06 7.58
CA LEU A 112 -16.62 4.24 7.14
C LEU A 112 -17.92 4.40 7.93
N ASP A 113 -18.25 5.64 8.26
CA ASP A 113 -19.54 5.98 8.84
C ASP A 113 -20.55 6.30 7.74
N PHE A 114 -21.41 5.34 7.42
CA PHE A 114 -22.43 5.48 6.39
C PHE A 114 -23.61 6.41 6.78
N ASN A 115 -23.69 6.86 8.03
CA ASN A 115 -24.61 7.94 8.41
C ASN A 115 -24.10 9.32 8.00
N VAL A 116 -22.79 9.42 7.70
CA VAL A 116 -22.11 10.66 7.30
C VAL A 116 -21.77 10.67 5.83
N PHE A 117 -21.30 9.52 5.32
CA PHE A 117 -20.77 9.39 3.97
C PHE A 117 -21.58 8.40 3.13
N GLN A 118 -21.66 8.69 1.85
CA GLN A 118 -22.13 7.75 0.82
C GLN A 118 -20.93 7.31 0.00
N ILE A 119 -20.99 6.09 -0.56
CA ILE A 119 -19.96 5.54 -1.43
C ILE A 119 -20.60 4.91 -2.67
N ASP A 120 -20.08 5.19 -3.84
CA ASP A 120 -20.53 4.59 -5.09
C ASP A 120 -19.78 3.28 -5.42
N ARG A 121 -20.15 2.64 -6.55
CA ARG A 121 -19.53 1.38 -7.00
C ARG A 121 -18.07 1.54 -7.41
N GLU A 122 -17.64 2.74 -7.75
CA GLU A 122 -16.26 3.08 -8.12
C GLU A 122 -15.41 3.43 -6.90
N GLY A 123 -16.02 3.51 -5.72
CA GLY A 123 -15.37 3.87 -4.46
C GLY A 123 -15.27 5.36 -4.20
N ASN A 124 -15.94 6.21 -4.99
CA ASN A 124 -15.99 7.64 -4.71
C ASN A 124 -16.84 7.90 -3.47
N ILE A 125 -16.34 8.78 -2.59
CA ILE A 125 -17.00 9.10 -1.32
C ILE A 125 -17.65 10.48 -1.43
N TYR A 126 -18.90 10.54 -0.99
CA TYR A 126 -19.75 11.74 -1.02
C TYR A 126 -20.14 12.15 0.40
N LEU A 127 -20.25 13.45 0.59
CA LEU A 127 -20.82 14.09 1.78
C LEU A 127 -21.95 15.00 1.32
N ASN A 128 -23.19 14.83 1.83
CA ASN A 128 -24.36 15.57 1.40
C ASN A 128 -24.57 15.56 -0.13
N ASN A 129 -24.38 14.40 -0.76
CA ASN A 129 -24.43 14.18 -2.20
C ASN A 129 -23.34 14.88 -3.03
N GLU A 130 -22.35 15.52 -2.40
CA GLU A 130 -21.21 16.12 -3.09
C GLU A 130 -19.97 15.22 -3.04
N PHE A 131 -19.31 15.03 -4.18
CA PHE A 131 -18.05 14.32 -4.25
C PHE A 131 -16.93 15.09 -3.55
N ILE A 132 -16.32 14.50 -2.53
CA ILE A 132 -15.36 15.19 -1.67
C ILE A 132 -13.88 14.93 -2.04
N LYS A 133 -13.60 14.46 -3.27
CA LYS A 133 -12.26 14.07 -3.75
C LYS A 133 -11.57 12.99 -2.88
N VAL A 134 -12.36 12.11 -2.30
CA VAL A 134 -11.92 10.95 -1.52
C VAL A 134 -12.45 9.69 -2.18
N ARG A 135 -11.57 8.69 -2.37
CA ARG A 135 -11.95 7.39 -2.94
C ARG A 135 -11.47 6.27 -2.03
N PHE A 136 -12.30 5.24 -1.89
CA PHE A 136 -11.90 3.97 -1.28
C PHE A 136 -11.62 2.91 -2.35
N LEU A 137 -10.48 2.27 -2.27
CA LEU A 137 -10.09 1.17 -3.16
C LEU A 137 -9.32 0.10 -2.38
N THR A 138 -9.36 -1.13 -2.89
CA THR A 138 -8.33 -2.09 -2.48
C THR A 138 -6.99 -1.70 -3.10
N VAL A 139 -5.90 -2.12 -2.46
CA VAL A 139 -4.55 -1.83 -2.98
C VAL A 139 -4.36 -2.40 -4.39
N HIS A 140 -4.97 -3.56 -4.70
CA HIS A 140 -4.95 -4.13 -6.05
C HIS A 140 -5.56 -3.19 -7.09
N LYS A 141 -6.75 -2.64 -6.80
CA LYS A 141 -7.42 -1.68 -7.70
C LYS A 141 -6.70 -0.33 -7.80
N ALA A 142 -5.92 0.02 -6.77
CA ALA A 142 -5.16 1.26 -6.75
C ALA A 142 -3.84 1.20 -7.52
N LYS A 143 -3.43 0.03 -8.05
CA LYS A 143 -2.25 -0.05 -8.90
C LYS A 143 -2.41 0.85 -10.12
N GLY A 144 -1.41 1.68 -10.41
CA GLY A 144 -1.45 2.69 -11.48
C GLY A 144 -2.04 4.04 -11.07
N LEU A 145 -2.82 4.09 -9.98
CA LEU A 145 -3.39 5.33 -9.47
C LEU A 145 -2.45 6.05 -8.49
N GLU A 146 -2.78 7.29 -8.19
CA GLU A 146 -2.08 8.13 -7.22
C GLU A 146 -3.04 9.16 -6.60
N ALA A 147 -2.69 9.67 -5.42
CA ALA A 147 -3.38 10.79 -4.77
C ALA A 147 -2.37 11.65 -4.00
N ASP A 148 -2.79 12.85 -3.64
CA ASP A 148 -1.97 13.73 -2.81
C ASP A 148 -1.70 13.08 -1.45
N ASN A 149 -2.70 12.43 -0.88
CA ASN A 149 -2.59 11.74 0.41
C ASN A 149 -3.22 10.34 0.35
N VAL A 150 -2.67 9.44 1.13
CA VAL A 150 -3.17 8.06 1.27
C VAL A 150 -3.49 7.76 2.72
N ILE A 151 -4.64 7.14 2.99
CA ILE A 151 -5.02 6.61 4.30
C ILE A 151 -5.07 5.09 4.19
N LEU A 152 -4.21 4.38 4.92
CA LEU A 152 -4.25 2.91 5.01
C LEU A 152 -5.07 2.49 6.21
N ILE A 153 -6.10 1.69 5.99
CA ILE A 153 -6.97 1.12 7.02
C ILE A 153 -6.77 -0.39 7.16
N ASN A 154 -7.33 -0.98 8.20
CA ASN A 154 -7.27 -2.42 8.53
C ASN A 154 -5.85 -2.96 8.67
N LEU A 155 -4.94 -2.13 9.19
CA LEU A 155 -3.54 -2.48 9.45
C LEU A 155 -3.40 -3.29 10.77
N ILE A 156 -4.12 -4.40 10.85
CA ILE A 156 -4.20 -5.27 12.03
C ILE A 156 -3.53 -6.61 11.81
N ASN A 157 -3.10 -7.25 12.90
CA ASN A 157 -2.50 -8.57 12.90
C ASN A 157 -3.59 -9.66 13.02
N SER A 158 -4.36 -9.89 11.97
CA SER A 158 -5.45 -10.87 11.91
C SER A 158 -5.42 -11.68 10.61
N LEU A 159 -6.32 -12.67 10.49
CA LEU A 159 -6.43 -13.50 9.30
C LEU A 159 -6.68 -12.66 8.04
N TYR A 160 -7.61 -11.70 8.12
CA TYR A 160 -7.96 -10.76 7.03
C TYR A 160 -7.33 -9.37 7.23
N GLY A 161 -6.23 -9.30 7.96
CA GLY A 161 -5.48 -8.05 8.14
C GLY A 161 -4.58 -7.70 6.95
N PHE A 162 -3.61 -6.84 7.18
CA PHE A 162 -2.55 -6.56 6.22
C PHE A 162 -1.18 -6.74 6.90
N PRO A 163 -0.42 -7.82 6.62
CA PRO A 163 -0.63 -8.82 5.57
C PRO A 163 -1.81 -9.74 5.85
N ASN A 164 -2.45 -10.20 4.77
CA ASN A 164 -3.41 -11.27 4.81
C ASN A 164 -2.68 -12.59 5.14
N LYS A 165 -3.28 -13.40 6.03
CA LYS A 165 -2.67 -14.64 6.49
C LYS A 165 -3.34 -15.89 5.91
N LEU A 166 -4.32 -15.73 5.04
CA LEU A 166 -4.92 -16.83 4.31
C LEU A 166 -3.83 -17.51 3.48
N GLU A 167 -3.78 -18.82 3.54
CA GLU A 167 -2.95 -19.61 2.63
C GLU A 167 -3.63 -19.67 1.26
N ASP A 168 -2.81 -19.66 0.21
CA ASP A 168 -3.31 -19.92 -1.14
C ASP A 168 -3.94 -21.30 -1.21
N GLU A 169 -5.04 -21.42 -1.96
CA GLU A 169 -5.65 -22.71 -2.22
C GLU A 169 -4.63 -23.68 -2.82
N ARG A 170 -4.72 -24.95 -2.44
CA ARG A 170 -3.74 -25.98 -2.85
C ARG A 170 -3.54 -26.06 -4.37
N ILE A 171 -4.59 -25.74 -5.14
CA ILE A 171 -4.57 -25.76 -6.61
C ILE A 171 -3.54 -24.77 -7.18
N PHE A 172 -3.33 -23.61 -6.56
CA PHE A 172 -2.34 -22.62 -7.01
C PHE A 172 -0.89 -23.11 -6.86
N LYS A 173 -0.64 -24.07 -5.96
CA LYS A 173 0.69 -24.68 -5.78
C LYS A 173 1.10 -25.53 -6.98
N TYR A 174 0.14 -26.04 -7.77
CA TYR A 174 0.39 -26.84 -8.96
C TYR A 174 0.51 -26.02 -10.23
N VAL A 175 -0.12 -24.86 -10.28
CA VAL A 175 -0.13 -23.97 -11.46
C VAL A 175 1.06 -23.01 -11.44
N ASN A 176 1.49 -22.58 -10.27
CA ASN A 176 2.61 -21.65 -10.10
C ASN A 176 3.84 -22.40 -9.58
N ASN A 177 4.83 -22.65 -10.46
CA ASN A 177 6.13 -23.23 -10.09
C ASN A 177 6.97 -22.34 -9.15
N TYR A 178 6.51 -21.12 -8.89
CA TYR A 178 7.17 -20.15 -8.02
C TYR A 178 6.65 -20.28 -6.59
N LYS A 179 7.52 -20.78 -5.69
CA LYS A 179 7.27 -20.76 -4.25
C LYS A 179 7.85 -19.46 -3.68
N ASP A 180 7.04 -18.67 -3.00
CA ASP A 180 7.57 -17.60 -2.17
C ASP A 180 8.52 -18.19 -1.14
N ASN A 181 9.80 -17.82 -1.20
CA ASN A 181 10.83 -18.34 -0.29
C ASN A 181 10.72 -17.73 1.12
N ILE A 182 10.02 -16.60 1.22
CA ILE A 182 9.76 -15.90 2.47
C ILE A 182 8.26 -15.71 2.64
N ARG A 183 7.82 -15.94 3.86
CA ARG A 183 6.41 -15.72 4.22
C ARG A 183 5.98 -14.29 3.90
N TYR A 184 4.87 -14.15 3.16
CA TYR A 184 4.27 -12.88 2.75
C TYR A 184 5.03 -12.07 1.69
N GLU A 185 5.81 -12.66 0.80
CA GLU A 185 6.51 -11.91 -0.26
C GLU A 185 5.53 -11.10 -1.14
N GLU A 186 4.42 -11.71 -1.59
CA GLU A 186 3.41 -11.01 -2.38
C GLU A 186 2.67 -9.93 -1.59
N GLU A 187 2.32 -10.22 -0.33
CA GLU A 187 1.71 -9.23 0.57
C GLU A 187 2.66 -8.04 0.82
N ARG A 188 3.98 -8.29 0.84
CA ARG A 188 4.98 -7.24 0.95
C ARG A 188 5.03 -6.38 -0.32
N ARG A 189 4.97 -6.99 -1.51
CA ARG A 189 4.83 -6.24 -2.78
C ARG A 189 3.55 -5.42 -2.80
N LEU A 190 2.45 -5.99 -2.34
CA LEU A 190 1.17 -5.28 -2.24
C LEU A 190 1.26 -4.09 -1.27
N PHE A 191 1.91 -4.27 -0.13
CA PHE A 191 2.10 -3.18 0.83
C PHE A 191 3.04 -2.08 0.27
N TYR A 192 4.08 -2.45 -0.48
CA TYR A 192 4.91 -1.52 -1.23
C TYR A 192 4.09 -0.68 -2.23
N VAL A 193 3.18 -1.33 -2.97
CA VAL A 193 2.25 -0.60 -3.86
C VAL A 193 1.44 0.41 -3.05
N ALA A 194 0.88 0.03 -1.90
CA ALA A 194 0.12 0.96 -1.06
C ALA A 194 0.97 2.16 -0.59
N LEU A 195 2.20 1.92 -0.16
CA LEU A 195 3.13 2.97 0.28
C LEU A 195 3.46 3.98 -0.82
N THR A 196 3.51 3.51 -2.07
CA THR A 196 3.94 4.33 -3.21
C THR A 196 2.80 5.00 -3.97
N ARG A 197 1.56 4.97 -3.46
CA ARG A 197 0.41 5.65 -4.11
C ARG A 197 0.28 7.12 -3.73
N THR A 198 0.99 7.58 -2.72
CA THR A 198 0.93 8.97 -2.25
C THR A 198 1.92 9.88 -2.95
N LYS A 199 1.54 11.15 -3.17
CA LYS A 199 2.47 12.24 -3.52
C LYS A 199 3.06 12.87 -2.27
N ASN A 200 2.24 13.09 -1.23
CA ASN A 200 2.62 13.81 -0.02
C ASN A 200 2.71 12.89 1.20
N ASN A 201 1.60 12.66 1.90
CA ASN A 201 1.61 11.97 3.17
C ASN A 201 0.86 10.65 3.09
N ILE A 202 1.31 9.69 3.89
CA ILE A 202 0.61 8.44 4.12
C ILE A 202 0.22 8.31 5.59
N TYR A 203 -1.06 8.09 5.83
CA TYR A 203 -1.67 7.96 7.15
C TYR A 203 -1.94 6.48 7.44
N PHE A 204 -1.28 5.94 8.45
CA PHE A 204 -1.57 4.61 8.96
C PHE A 204 -2.61 4.73 10.05
N TYR A 205 -3.84 4.27 9.77
CA TYR A 205 -4.96 4.30 10.71
C TYR A 205 -4.95 3.04 11.57
N LEU A 206 -4.56 3.17 12.84
CA LEU A 206 -4.06 2.08 13.67
C LEU A 206 -4.91 1.81 14.89
N ASP A 207 -5.20 0.52 15.11
CA ASP A 207 -5.60 -0.02 16.40
C ASP A 207 -4.36 -0.19 17.29
N LYS A 208 -4.31 0.51 18.41
CA LYS A 208 -3.18 0.44 19.35
C LYS A 208 -2.98 -0.97 19.92
N SER A 209 -4.07 -1.72 20.09
CA SER A 209 -4.06 -3.07 20.67
C SER A 209 -3.62 -4.16 19.70
N ASN A 210 -3.84 -3.96 18.39
CA ASN A 210 -3.63 -5.01 17.39
C ASN A 210 -2.95 -4.48 16.12
N ILE A 211 -1.69 -4.08 16.24
CA ILE A 211 -0.92 -3.50 15.12
C ILE A 211 -0.34 -4.60 14.22
N SER A 212 -0.49 -4.43 12.91
CA SER A 212 0.10 -5.24 11.85
C SER A 212 1.61 -5.44 12.04
N ILE A 213 2.11 -6.63 11.67
CA ILE A 213 3.54 -6.94 11.68
C ILE A 213 4.34 -6.03 10.73
N PHE A 214 3.78 -5.67 9.57
CA PHE A 214 4.42 -4.77 8.61
C PHE A 214 4.55 -3.34 9.17
N VAL A 215 3.52 -2.87 9.87
CA VAL A 215 3.57 -1.57 10.54
C VAL A 215 4.60 -1.54 11.66
N LYS A 216 4.68 -2.61 12.46
CA LYS A 216 5.70 -2.74 13.52
C LYS A 216 7.12 -2.70 12.95
N GLU A 217 7.34 -3.39 11.83
CA GLU A 217 8.61 -3.43 11.11
C GLU A 217 9.00 -2.01 10.62
N ILE A 218 8.10 -1.34 9.90
CA ILE A 218 8.33 0.01 9.39
C ILE A 218 8.61 0.99 10.54
N LYS A 219 7.84 0.90 11.64
CA LYS A 219 8.02 1.75 12.82
C LYS A 219 9.41 1.59 13.43
N ARG A 220 9.89 0.35 13.56
CA ARG A 220 11.18 0.05 14.13
C ARG A 220 12.33 0.68 13.34
N GLU A 221 12.26 0.61 12.02
CA GLU A 221 13.37 0.97 11.12
C GLU A 221 13.34 2.42 10.64
N ASN A 222 12.20 3.09 10.76
CA ASN A 222 11.99 4.41 10.14
C ASN A 222 11.47 5.47 11.12
N LYS A 223 11.82 5.39 12.41
CA LYS A 223 11.32 6.30 13.46
C LYS A 223 11.45 7.79 13.11
N LYS A 224 12.55 8.18 12.47
CA LYS A 224 12.81 9.58 12.10
C LYS A 224 11.82 10.16 11.07
N TYR A 225 11.16 9.31 10.28
CA TYR A 225 10.20 9.70 9.24
C TYR A 225 8.74 9.61 9.70
N ILE A 226 8.51 9.28 10.98
CA ILE A 226 7.17 9.04 11.53
C ILE A 226 6.76 10.20 12.42
N GLU A 227 5.51 10.65 12.24
CA GLU A 227 4.79 11.49 13.17
C GLU A 227 3.62 10.71 13.77
N CYS A 228 3.50 10.73 15.11
CA CYS A 228 2.43 10.05 15.81
C CYS A 228 1.32 11.04 16.19
N ILE A 229 0.12 10.79 15.69
CA ILE A 229 -1.08 11.59 15.93
C ILE A 229 -2.02 10.79 16.84
N LYS A 230 -2.36 11.32 18.01
CA LYS A 230 -3.36 10.74 18.92
C LYS A 230 -4.70 11.43 18.65
N LYS A 231 -5.74 10.64 18.40
CA LYS A 231 -7.13 11.11 18.26
C LYS A 231 -7.95 10.81 19.53
#